data_41bece952ffccace62691555973063cf
#
_entry.id   41bece952ffccace62691555973063cf
#
_cell.length_a   1.000
_cell.length_b   1.000
_cell.length_c   1.000
_cell.angle_alpha   90.00
_cell.angle_beta   90.00
_cell.angle_gamma   90.00
#
_symmetry.space_group_name_H-M   'P 1'
#
loop_
_entity.id
_entity.type
_entity.pdbx_description
1 polymer ?
#
loop_
_entity_poly.entity_id
_entity_poly.type
_entity_poly.pdbx_seq_one_letter_code
_entity_poly.pdbx_strand_id
1 'polypeptide(L)'
;TEFWTSISPTLSTGGKAIITSTPNSDEDQFALIWKQANKRVDEFGNETELGVNGFRAFQASWQEHPDRDEQWKVEEIGRIGEERFRREHGCEFLIYDETLINSITPLEMAGIEPIERQGQVRWYKKPSRGHQYVVGLDPSLGTGGDYAAIQIYELPGMIQAGEWQHNKTPIQRQIAIVKEICDYLFEVTGTDTDIYYSVENNTVGEAALVSISEIGEENIHGTFLTEPKKVGSTRMYRRGFTTTNKSKLAACAKLKSLIETKRMHVASKNMISELKTFVAAGAGYAAKIGETDDLIMATILVLRMVQLLQSYDPDLDQHLRDSLDDFIEPMPFIMSIQ
;
A
#
# COMPACT_ATOMS: atom_id res chain seq x y z
N THR A 1 21.01 -13.80 -14.87
CA THR A 1 21.49 -14.29 -13.52
C THR A 1 22.84 -14.96 -13.65
N GLU A 2 23.01 -15.99 -14.50
CA GLU A 2 24.27 -16.75 -14.65
C GLU A 2 25.47 -15.86 -15.04
N PHE A 3 25.29 -14.95 -15.97
CA PHE A 3 26.32 -13.98 -16.39
C PHE A 3 26.84 -13.13 -15.22
N TRP A 4 25.94 -12.58 -14.39
CA TRP A 4 26.34 -11.78 -13.24
C TRP A 4 27.05 -12.61 -12.17
N THR A 5 26.58 -13.80 -11.91
CA THR A 5 27.21 -14.73 -10.97
C THR A 5 28.62 -15.11 -11.39
N SER A 6 28.87 -15.19 -12.69
CA SER A 6 30.20 -15.51 -13.26
C SER A 6 31.18 -14.33 -13.17
N ILE A 7 30.71 -13.09 -13.26
CA ILE A 7 31.57 -11.89 -13.28
C ILE A 7 31.76 -11.30 -11.88
N SER A 8 30.75 -11.38 -11.01
CA SER A 8 30.77 -10.80 -9.67
C SER A 8 32.01 -11.15 -8.84
N PRO A 9 32.55 -12.39 -8.88
CA PRO A 9 33.77 -12.73 -8.15
C PRO A 9 35.00 -11.92 -8.56
N THR A 10 35.09 -11.44 -9.82
CA THR A 10 36.23 -10.63 -10.28
C THR A 10 36.26 -9.25 -9.64
N LEU A 11 35.13 -8.77 -9.14
CA LEU A 11 35.04 -7.48 -8.44
C LEU A 11 35.55 -7.57 -7.00
N SER A 12 35.55 -8.76 -6.38
CA SER A 12 35.99 -8.98 -5.02
C SER A 12 37.49 -8.74 -4.83
N THR A 13 38.26 -8.73 -5.91
CA THR A 13 39.71 -8.50 -5.91
C THR A 13 40.11 -7.03 -6.19
N GLY A 14 39.17 -6.08 -6.05
CA GLY A 14 39.39 -4.66 -6.29
C GLY A 14 39.08 -4.19 -7.70
N GLY A 15 38.41 -5.01 -8.50
CA GLY A 15 37.93 -4.65 -9.83
C GLY A 15 36.83 -3.58 -9.77
N LYS A 16 36.68 -2.83 -10.89
CA LYS A 16 35.58 -1.87 -11.09
C LYS A 16 34.72 -2.34 -12.25
N ALA A 17 33.41 -2.16 -12.14
CA ALA A 17 32.45 -2.47 -13.20
C ALA A 17 31.60 -1.24 -13.53
N ILE A 18 31.36 -1.04 -14.81
CA ILE A 18 30.35 -0.13 -15.33
C ILE A 18 29.31 -1.00 -16.04
N ILE A 19 28.07 -0.92 -15.58
CA ILE A 19 26.97 -1.70 -16.14
C ILE A 19 26.02 -0.70 -16.79
N THR A 20 25.82 -0.80 -18.09
CA THR A 20 24.87 0.02 -18.85
C THR A 20 23.84 -0.87 -19.48
N SER A 21 22.56 -0.51 -19.32
CA SER A 21 21.44 -1.21 -19.94
C SER A 21 20.26 -0.27 -20.08
N THR A 22 19.37 -0.60 -21.00
CA THR A 22 18.03 -0.05 -21.04
C THR A 22 17.16 -0.85 -20.08
N PRO A 23 16.26 -0.22 -19.30
CA PRO A 23 15.30 -0.93 -18.49
C PRO A 23 14.46 -1.88 -19.34
N ASN A 24 14.22 -3.07 -18.82
CA ASN A 24 13.34 -4.04 -19.46
C ASN A 24 12.31 -4.50 -18.42
N SER A 25 12.45 -5.67 -17.85
CA SER A 25 11.63 -6.12 -16.72
C SER A 25 12.18 -5.56 -15.41
N ASP A 26 11.31 -5.25 -14.47
CA ASP A 26 11.69 -4.82 -13.12
C ASP A 26 12.16 -5.99 -12.22
N GLU A 27 12.15 -7.23 -12.75
CA GLU A 27 12.60 -8.46 -12.09
C GLU A 27 13.92 -9.00 -12.63
N ASP A 28 14.47 -8.41 -13.69
CA ASP A 28 15.74 -8.89 -14.25
C ASP A 28 16.94 -8.50 -13.35
N GLN A 29 18.08 -9.11 -13.63
CA GLN A 29 19.29 -8.90 -12.84
C GLN A 29 19.75 -7.43 -12.83
N PHE A 30 19.52 -6.69 -13.93
CA PHE A 30 19.85 -5.26 -14.00
C PHE A 30 18.93 -4.44 -13.08
N ALA A 31 17.62 -4.73 -13.08
CA ALA A 31 16.66 -4.10 -12.20
C ALA A 31 17.01 -4.30 -10.73
N LEU A 32 17.40 -5.52 -10.32
CA LEU A 32 17.84 -5.81 -8.95
C LEU A 32 19.09 -5.01 -8.56
N ILE A 33 20.10 -4.95 -9.44
CA ILE A 33 21.31 -4.15 -9.20
C ILE A 33 20.96 -2.66 -9.12
N TRP A 34 20.08 -2.17 -9.98
CA TRP A 34 19.62 -0.79 -10.02
C TRP A 34 18.87 -0.38 -8.76
N LYS A 35 17.92 -1.23 -8.30
CA LYS A 35 17.17 -1.01 -7.05
C LYS A 35 18.12 -0.89 -5.85
N GLN A 36 19.10 -1.78 -5.75
CA GLN A 36 20.10 -1.76 -4.68
C GLN A 36 21.05 -0.55 -4.77
N ALA A 37 21.42 -0.14 -5.98
CA ALA A 37 22.26 1.04 -6.20
C ALA A 37 21.55 2.36 -5.85
N ASN A 38 20.22 2.39 -5.90
CA ASN A 38 19.41 3.54 -5.48
C ASN A 38 19.04 3.51 -3.99
N LYS A 39 19.24 2.39 -3.29
CA LYS A 39 19.05 2.30 -1.85
C LYS A 39 20.29 2.84 -1.14
N ARG A 40 20.35 4.17 -0.99
CA ARG A 40 21.50 4.93 -0.45
C ARG A 40 21.35 5.23 1.03
N VAL A 41 21.25 4.18 1.83
CA VAL A 41 21.14 4.29 3.30
C VAL A 41 22.03 3.24 3.93
N ASP A 42 22.72 3.61 5.01
CA ASP A 42 23.48 2.69 5.83
C ASP A 42 22.58 1.91 6.81
N GLU A 43 23.18 1.05 7.62
CA GLU A 43 22.47 0.27 8.66
C GLU A 43 21.79 1.15 9.72
N PHE A 44 22.21 2.40 9.85
CA PHE A 44 21.69 3.38 10.80
C PHE A 44 20.66 4.34 10.16
N GLY A 45 20.41 4.20 8.85
CA GLY A 45 19.47 5.04 8.11
C GLY A 45 20.07 6.38 7.64
N ASN A 46 21.39 6.57 7.68
CA ASN A 46 22.02 7.77 7.13
C ASN A 46 22.20 7.63 5.63
N GLU A 47 22.11 8.76 4.92
CA GLU A 47 22.35 8.79 3.48
C GLU A 47 23.82 8.46 3.14
N THR A 48 24.00 7.66 2.10
CA THR A 48 25.33 7.25 1.58
C THR A 48 25.48 7.65 0.11
N GLU A 49 26.72 7.84 -0.32
CA GLU A 49 27.01 8.18 -1.74
C GLU A 49 26.78 7.01 -2.68
N LEU A 50 27.05 5.79 -2.20
CA LEU A 50 26.86 4.54 -2.94
C LEU A 50 25.64 3.80 -2.41
N GLY A 51 24.98 3.03 -3.28
CA GLY A 51 23.93 2.12 -2.86
C GLY A 51 24.43 0.98 -1.99
N VAL A 52 23.53 0.24 -1.35
CA VAL A 52 23.84 -0.90 -0.46
C VAL A 52 24.66 -2.01 -1.14
N ASN A 53 24.69 -2.06 -2.45
CA ASN A 53 25.49 -2.97 -3.26
C ASN A 53 26.84 -2.38 -3.72
N GLY A 54 27.22 -1.20 -3.24
CA GLY A 54 28.47 -0.52 -3.58
C GLY A 54 28.49 0.14 -4.97
N PHE A 55 27.38 0.13 -5.70
CA PHE A 55 27.26 0.81 -6.99
C PHE A 55 26.68 2.22 -6.84
N ARG A 56 27.08 3.11 -7.76
CA ARG A 56 26.45 4.41 -7.95
C ARG A 56 25.49 4.32 -9.14
N ALA A 57 24.21 4.62 -8.90
CA ALA A 57 23.22 4.70 -9.97
C ALA A 57 23.36 6.01 -10.74
N PHE A 58 23.28 5.91 -12.06
CA PHE A 58 23.22 7.05 -12.98
C PHE A 58 22.15 6.75 -14.05
N GLN A 59 21.28 7.70 -14.31
CA GLN A 59 20.22 7.61 -15.32
C GLN A 59 20.38 8.78 -16.28
N ALA A 60 20.33 8.52 -17.59
CA ALA A 60 20.30 9.52 -18.64
C ALA A 60 19.02 9.34 -19.44
N SER A 61 18.05 10.22 -19.24
CA SER A 61 16.80 10.23 -19.97
C SER A 61 16.93 11.05 -21.26
N TRP A 62 15.93 11.00 -22.12
CA TRP A 62 15.92 11.73 -23.37
C TRP A 62 16.06 13.26 -23.20
N GLN A 63 15.59 13.81 -22.08
CA GLN A 63 15.68 15.25 -21.79
C GLN A 63 17.12 15.76 -21.61
N GLU A 64 18.03 14.87 -21.27
CA GLU A 64 19.45 15.23 -21.10
C GLU A 64 20.19 15.35 -22.44
N HIS A 65 19.57 14.92 -23.53
CA HIS A 65 20.17 15.03 -24.87
C HIS A 65 19.83 16.39 -25.50
N PRO A 66 20.83 17.20 -25.92
CA PRO A 66 20.58 18.58 -26.34
C PRO A 66 19.73 18.71 -27.62
N ASP A 67 19.67 17.69 -28.46
CA ASP A 67 18.94 17.71 -29.72
C ASP A 67 17.53 17.04 -29.59
N ARG A 68 17.07 16.74 -28.39
CA ARG A 68 15.75 16.08 -28.14
C ARG A 68 14.85 17.04 -27.41
N ASP A 69 13.78 17.48 -28.06
CA ASP A 69 12.75 18.34 -27.52
C ASP A 69 11.39 17.62 -27.45
N GLU A 70 10.36 18.30 -27.01
CA GLU A 70 9.00 17.75 -26.93
C GLU A 70 8.44 17.37 -28.30
N GLN A 71 8.84 18.06 -29.39
CA GLN A 71 8.42 17.69 -30.73
C GLN A 71 9.05 16.37 -31.15
N TRP A 72 10.34 16.19 -30.93
CA TRP A 72 11.05 14.93 -31.14
C TRP A 72 10.37 13.78 -30.34
N LYS A 73 9.98 14.03 -29.09
CA LYS A 73 9.28 13.03 -28.26
C LYS A 73 7.96 12.58 -28.90
N VAL A 74 7.14 13.53 -29.37
CA VAL A 74 5.86 13.21 -30.02
C VAL A 74 6.07 12.36 -31.29
N GLU A 75 7.06 12.74 -32.11
CA GLU A 75 7.42 12.01 -33.33
C GLU A 75 7.94 10.60 -33.03
N GLU A 76 8.78 10.48 -32.02
CA GLU A 76 9.35 9.20 -31.59
C GLU A 76 8.29 8.27 -30.96
N ILE A 77 7.39 8.80 -30.14
CA ILE A 77 6.22 8.04 -29.61
C ILE A 77 5.36 7.54 -30.78
N GLY A 78 5.12 8.39 -31.78
CA GLY A 78 4.38 7.99 -32.99
C GLY A 78 5.08 6.86 -33.76
N ARG A 79 6.41 6.81 -33.74
CA ARG A 79 7.22 5.82 -34.46
C ARG A 79 7.33 4.48 -33.75
N ILE A 80 7.58 4.48 -32.43
CA ILE A 80 7.90 3.25 -31.66
C ILE A 80 6.82 2.85 -30.65
N GLY A 81 5.82 3.71 -30.43
CA GLY A 81 4.80 3.54 -29.39
C GLY A 81 5.25 4.06 -28.03
N GLU A 82 4.28 4.48 -27.23
CA GLU A 82 4.54 5.12 -25.93
C GLU A 82 5.24 4.19 -24.92
N GLU A 83 4.82 2.94 -24.84
CA GLU A 83 5.42 1.95 -23.93
C GLU A 83 6.91 1.76 -24.22
N ARG A 84 7.27 1.60 -25.51
CA ARG A 84 8.66 1.45 -25.91
C ARG A 84 9.45 2.75 -25.71
N PHE A 85 8.83 3.90 -25.94
CA PHE A 85 9.43 5.19 -25.67
C PHE A 85 9.78 5.36 -24.19
N ARG A 86 8.87 5.06 -23.30
CA ARG A 86 9.07 5.15 -21.84
C ARG A 86 10.24 4.27 -21.39
N ARG A 87 10.37 3.08 -21.96
CA ARG A 87 11.47 2.17 -21.67
C ARG A 87 12.80 2.64 -22.24
N GLU A 88 12.85 2.89 -23.54
CA GLU A 88 14.12 3.14 -24.27
C GLU A 88 14.66 4.57 -24.06
N HIS A 89 13.78 5.52 -23.85
CA HIS A 89 14.12 6.95 -23.76
C HIS A 89 13.75 7.59 -22.42
N GLY A 90 12.73 7.09 -21.76
CA GLY A 90 12.35 7.51 -20.40
C GLY A 90 13.10 6.77 -19.30
N CYS A 91 13.82 5.71 -19.63
CA CYS A 91 14.52 4.84 -18.67
C CYS A 91 13.60 4.25 -17.59
N GLU A 92 12.35 3.91 -17.98
CA GLU A 92 11.37 3.34 -17.07
C GLU A 92 11.37 1.81 -17.18
N PHE A 93 11.39 1.12 -16.04
CA PHE A 93 11.19 -0.32 -16.01
C PHE A 93 9.70 -0.63 -16.27
N LEU A 94 9.44 -1.55 -17.19
CA LEU A 94 8.08 -2.00 -17.47
C LEU A 94 7.67 -3.05 -16.46
N ILE A 95 6.46 -2.90 -15.95
CA ILE A 95 5.81 -3.88 -15.09
C ILE A 95 4.97 -4.77 -16.02
N TYR A 96 5.46 -5.99 -16.29
CA TYR A 96 4.74 -6.94 -17.14
C TYR A 96 3.70 -7.78 -16.40
N ASP A 97 3.72 -7.72 -15.07
CA ASP A 97 2.77 -8.49 -14.28
C ASP A 97 1.41 -7.80 -14.22
N GLU A 98 0.38 -8.60 -14.12
CA GLU A 98 -0.98 -8.12 -13.91
C GLU A 98 -1.09 -7.56 -12.47
N THR A 99 -0.84 -6.27 -12.31
CA THR A 99 -1.05 -5.59 -11.03
C THR A 99 -2.53 -5.50 -10.67
N LEU A 100 -2.85 -5.50 -9.39
CA LEU A 100 -4.22 -5.37 -8.92
C LEU A 100 -4.87 -4.10 -9.47
N ILE A 101 -4.17 -3.00 -9.42
CA ILE A 101 -4.61 -1.69 -9.92
C ILE A 101 -3.91 -1.45 -11.25
N ASN A 102 -4.61 -0.83 -12.21
CA ASN A 102 -3.99 -0.44 -13.46
C ASN A 102 -2.66 0.27 -13.18
N SER A 103 -1.57 -0.19 -13.80
CA SER A 103 -0.20 0.26 -13.54
C SER A 103 0.00 1.78 -13.69
N ILE A 104 -0.85 2.44 -14.48
CA ILE A 104 -0.80 3.90 -14.67
C ILE A 104 -1.29 4.63 -13.42
N THR A 105 -2.35 4.15 -12.78
CA THR A 105 -2.96 4.81 -11.60
C THR A 105 -1.96 5.02 -10.44
N PRO A 106 -1.19 4.02 -9.98
CA PRO A 106 -0.19 4.24 -8.94
C PRO A 106 0.99 5.12 -9.37
N LEU A 107 1.27 5.23 -10.67
CA LEU A 107 2.30 6.14 -11.18
C LEU A 107 1.84 7.60 -11.14
N GLU A 108 0.55 7.85 -11.33
CA GLU A 108 -0.06 9.18 -11.22
C GLU A 108 -0.30 9.62 -9.76
N MET A 109 -0.31 8.68 -8.82
CA MET A 109 -0.50 8.98 -7.41
C MET A 109 0.74 9.66 -6.83
N ALA A 110 0.62 10.92 -6.46
CA ALA A 110 1.64 11.66 -5.75
C ALA A 110 1.49 11.44 -4.24
N GLY A 111 2.28 10.53 -3.67
CA GLY A 111 2.35 10.40 -2.22
C GLY A 111 2.95 11.65 -1.57
N ILE A 112 2.51 11.94 -0.36
CA ILE A 112 3.00 13.08 0.43
C ILE A 112 3.91 12.62 1.57
N GLU A 113 4.70 13.54 2.11
CA GLU A 113 5.38 13.31 3.38
C GLU A 113 4.37 13.40 4.53
N PRO A 114 4.57 12.65 5.63
CA PRO A 114 3.73 12.79 6.80
C PRO A 114 3.81 14.23 7.36
N ILE A 115 2.63 14.79 7.67
CA ILE A 115 2.53 16.13 8.28
C ILE A 115 2.91 16.13 9.77
N GLU A 116 2.80 14.95 10.41
CA GLU A 116 3.12 14.75 11.82
C GLU A 116 3.61 13.32 12.05
N ARG A 117 4.48 13.12 13.05
CA ARG A 117 4.94 11.81 13.51
C ARG A 117 4.75 11.72 15.02
N GLN A 118 4.07 10.68 15.45
CA GLN A 118 3.98 10.31 16.87
C GLN A 118 4.76 9.00 17.07
N GLY A 119 5.97 9.10 17.56
CA GLY A 119 6.91 7.98 17.51
C GLY A 119 7.13 7.52 16.06
N GLN A 120 6.74 6.28 15.75
CA GLN A 120 6.84 5.71 14.40
C GLN A 120 5.52 5.82 13.59
N VAL A 121 4.43 6.27 14.21
CA VAL A 121 3.16 6.52 13.51
C VAL A 121 3.29 7.74 12.65
N ARG A 122 2.94 7.62 11.39
CA ARG A 122 2.98 8.67 10.37
C ARG A 122 1.56 9.16 10.11
N TRP A 123 1.31 10.45 10.34
CA TRP A 123 0.04 11.08 10.07
C TRP A 123 0.10 11.91 8.79
N TYR A 124 -0.84 11.69 7.90
CA TYR A 124 -0.98 12.39 6.61
C TYR A 124 -2.11 13.41 6.65
N LYS A 125 -3.05 13.26 7.58
CA LYS A 125 -4.14 14.17 7.85
C LYS A 125 -4.33 14.26 9.36
N LYS A 126 -4.50 15.48 9.89
CA LYS A 126 -4.86 15.65 11.30
C LYS A 126 -6.28 15.14 11.52
N PRO A 127 -6.51 14.29 12.51
CA PRO A 127 -7.85 13.91 12.91
C PRO A 127 -8.69 15.14 13.31
N SER A 128 -9.99 15.05 13.14
CA SER A 128 -10.92 16.14 13.46
C SER A 128 -12.26 15.60 13.99
N ARG A 129 -12.98 16.44 14.73
CA ARG A 129 -14.31 16.10 15.27
C ARG A 129 -15.32 15.93 14.15
N GLY A 130 -16.31 15.07 14.38
CA GLY A 130 -17.41 14.83 13.44
C GLY A 130 -17.05 13.87 12.30
N HIS A 131 -15.91 13.18 12.40
CA HIS A 131 -15.51 12.14 11.47
C HIS A 131 -15.30 10.84 12.23
N GLN A 132 -15.57 9.73 11.55
CA GLN A 132 -15.32 8.39 12.06
C GLN A 132 -13.94 7.90 11.57
N TYR A 133 -13.27 7.11 12.40
CA TYR A 133 -11.94 6.57 12.10
C TYR A 133 -11.93 5.05 12.23
N VAL A 134 -11.29 4.39 11.28
CA VAL A 134 -11.13 2.93 11.26
C VAL A 134 -9.64 2.60 11.30
N VAL A 135 -9.24 1.80 12.30
CA VAL A 135 -7.86 1.39 12.56
C VAL A 135 -7.73 -0.12 12.38
N GLY A 136 -6.98 -0.55 11.39
CA GLY A 136 -6.75 -1.97 11.10
C GLY A 136 -5.30 -2.35 11.32
N LEU A 137 -5.04 -3.38 12.14
CA LEU A 137 -3.71 -3.97 12.36
C LEU A 137 -3.60 -5.31 11.64
N ASP A 138 -2.64 -5.42 10.73
CA ASP A 138 -2.09 -6.69 10.24
C ASP A 138 -0.85 -7.02 11.09
N PRO A 139 -0.91 -8.02 12.00
CA PRO A 139 0.15 -8.27 12.95
C PRO A 139 1.24 -9.19 12.39
N SER A 140 2.49 -8.98 12.80
CA SER A 140 3.60 -9.91 12.56
C SER A 140 4.30 -10.32 13.87
N LEU A 141 5.16 -11.34 13.80
CA LEU A 141 5.92 -11.80 14.97
C LEU A 141 6.96 -10.78 15.45
N GLY A 142 7.34 -9.80 14.65
CA GLY A 142 8.35 -8.81 15.00
C GLY A 142 9.78 -9.37 15.06
N THR A 143 10.06 -10.42 14.29
CA THR A 143 11.37 -11.10 14.28
C THR A 143 12.32 -10.60 13.19
N GLY A 144 11.91 -9.59 12.42
CA GLY A 144 12.69 -8.98 11.34
C GLY A 144 12.41 -9.54 9.94
N GLY A 145 11.47 -10.50 9.81
CA GLY A 145 10.89 -10.95 8.54
C GLY A 145 9.78 -10.03 8.08
N ASP A 146 8.55 -10.53 8.08
CA ASP A 146 7.36 -9.78 7.67
C ASP A 146 7.12 -8.56 8.56
N TYR A 147 6.61 -7.50 7.97
CA TYR A 147 6.24 -6.29 8.71
C TYR A 147 4.88 -6.47 9.38
N ALA A 148 4.72 -5.87 10.56
CA ALA A 148 3.41 -5.54 11.07
C ALA A 148 3.02 -4.16 10.52
N ALA A 149 1.77 -3.99 10.16
CA ALA A 149 1.26 -2.75 9.59
C ALA A 149 -0.06 -2.31 10.23
N ILE A 150 -0.20 -1.00 10.46
CA ILE A 150 -1.45 -0.38 10.88
C ILE A 150 -1.84 0.64 9.81
N GLN A 151 -3.12 0.62 9.45
CA GLN A 151 -3.71 1.62 8.59
C GLN A 151 -4.84 2.35 9.32
N ILE A 152 -4.89 3.66 9.13
CA ILE A 152 -5.89 4.54 9.75
C ILE A 152 -6.59 5.31 8.64
N TYR A 153 -7.91 5.12 8.53
CA TYR A 153 -8.73 5.78 7.53
C TYR A 153 -9.85 6.58 8.19
N GLU A 154 -10.07 7.78 7.65
CA GLU A 154 -11.19 8.64 8.01
C GLU A 154 -12.38 8.35 7.09
N LEU A 155 -13.56 8.24 7.68
CA LEU A 155 -14.83 8.06 7.00
C LEU A 155 -15.68 9.35 7.04
N PRO A 156 -16.60 9.54 6.09
CA PRO A 156 -16.96 8.64 4.98
C PRO A 156 -16.04 8.72 3.77
N GLY A 157 -15.14 9.70 3.68
CA GLY A 157 -14.34 10.00 2.48
C GLY A 157 -13.23 9.00 2.15
N MET A 158 -13.06 7.90 2.91
CA MET A 158 -11.99 6.92 2.73
C MET A 158 -10.61 7.57 2.57
N ILE A 159 -10.30 8.54 3.45
CA ILE A 159 -9.04 9.31 3.41
C ILE A 159 -8.03 8.64 4.33
N GLN A 160 -6.87 8.26 3.82
CA GLN A 160 -5.78 7.76 4.64
C GLN A 160 -5.32 8.87 5.61
N ALA A 161 -5.67 8.73 6.89
CA ALA A 161 -5.28 9.67 7.93
C ALA A 161 -3.88 9.38 8.47
N GLY A 162 -3.51 8.11 8.57
CA GLY A 162 -2.19 7.72 9.07
C GLY A 162 -1.85 6.26 8.81
N GLU A 163 -0.61 5.91 9.11
CA GLU A 163 -0.10 4.55 9.02
C GLU A 163 1.04 4.30 10.01
N TRP A 164 1.30 3.04 10.27
CA TRP A 164 2.50 2.55 10.95
C TRP A 164 2.94 1.23 10.33
N GLN A 165 4.24 1.00 10.25
CA GLN A 165 4.81 -0.25 9.73
C GLN A 165 6.18 -0.50 10.35
N HIS A 166 6.41 -1.72 10.88
CA HIS A 166 7.70 -2.10 11.41
C HIS A 166 7.82 -3.63 11.53
N ASN A 167 9.03 -4.20 11.32
CA ASN A 167 9.24 -5.65 11.31
C ASN A 167 9.94 -6.22 12.55
N LYS A 168 10.33 -5.39 13.51
CA LYS A 168 11.02 -5.82 14.76
C LYS A 168 10.24 -5.48 16.03
N THR A 169 8.99 -5.04 15.91
CA THR A 169 8.15 -4.68 17.05
C THR A 169 7.42 -5.92 17.55
N PRO A 170 7.57 -6.32 18.82
CA PRO A 170 6.84 -7.45 19.38
C PRO A 170 5.34 -7.17 19.45
N ILE A 171 4.52 -8.23 19.42
CA ILE A 171 3.05 -8.15 19.31
C ILE A 171 2.43 -7.27 20.40
N GLN A 172 2.86 -7.41 21.65
CA GLN A 172 2.35 -6.58 22.77
C GLN A 172 2.58 -5.09 22.50
N ARG A 173 3.72 -4.72 21.90
CA ARG A 173 3.99 -3.33 21.55
C ARG A 173 3.18 -2.88 20.33
N GLN A 174 2.87 -3.77 19.38
CA GLN A 174 1.97 -3.47 18.26
C GLN A 174 0.58 -3.10 18.79
N ILE A 175 0.04 -3.85 19.76
CA ILE A 175 -1.25 -3.54 20.40
C ILE A 175 -1.17 -2.25 21.23
N ALA A 176 -0.05 -2.00 21.93
CA ALA A 176 0.14 -0.73 22.62
C ALA A 176 0.12 0.46 21.65
N ILE A 177 0.66 0.31 20.44
CA ILE A 177 0.60 1.34 19.39
C ILE A 177 -0.85 1.53 18.90
N VAL A 178 -1.62 0.46 18.69
CA VAL A 178 -3.05 0.57 18.37
C VAL A 178 -3.78 1.37 19.45
N LYS A 179 -3.51 1.05 20.74
CA LYS A 179 -4.08 1.80 21.86
C LYS A 179 -3.69 3.29 21.80
N GLU A 180 -2.40 3.60 21.64
CA GLU A 180 -1.91 4.99 21.54
C GLU A 180 -2.58 5.76 20.40
N ILE A 181 -2.82 5.11 19.25
CA ILE A 181 -3.56 5.69 18.12
C ILE A 181 -5.01 5.96 18.51
N CYS A 182 -5.69 4.99 19.12
CA CYS A 182 -7.09 5.13 19.56
C CYS A 182 -7.23 6.22 20.64
N ASP A 183 -6.31 6.28 21.59
CA ASP A 183 -6.27 7.32 22.63
C ASP A 183 -6.12 8.73 21.98
N TYR A 184 -5.21 8.89 21.02
CA TYR A 184 -5.05 10.15 20.29
C TYR A 184 -6.30 10.53 19.48
N LEU A 185 -6.92 9.58 18.81
CA LEU A 185 -8.17 9.81 18.09
C LEU A 185 -9.27 10.25 19.06
N PHE A 186 -9.38 9.61 20.24
CA PHE A 186 -10.34 9.98 21.28
C PHE A 186 -10.08 11.40 21.83
N GLU A 187 -8.84 11.76 22.09
CA GLU A 187 -8.49 13.12 22.53
C GLU A 187 -8.96 14.19 21.54
N VAL A 188 -8.91 13.88 20.24
CA VAL A 188 -9.32 14.83 19.19
C VAL A 188 -10.82 14.79 18.93
N THR A 189 -11.43 13.62 18.78
CA THR A 189 -12.85 13.47 18.44
C THR A 189 -13.75 13.74 19.65
N GLY A 190 -13.30 13.37 20.84
CA GLY A 190 -14.03 13.51 22.10
C GLY A 190 -15.07 12.41 22.33
N THR A 191 -15.07 11.33 21.53
CA THR A 191 -16.03 10.24 21.65
C THR A 191 -15.45 8.90 21.19
N ASP A 192 -15.83 7.82 21.88
CA ASP A 192 -15.48 6.45 21.51
C ASP A 192 -16.31 5.93 20.33
N THR A 193 -17.49 6.50 20.08
CA THR A 193 -18.43 6.02 19.07
C THR A 193 -17.95 6.26 17.64
N ASP A 194 -16.98 7.12 17.46
CA ASP A 194 -16.42 7.48 16.16
C ASP A 194 -15.09 6.75 15.85
N ILE A 195 -14.68 5.83 16.72
CA ILE A 195 -13.43 5.10 16.60
C ILE A 195 -13.72 3.60 16.53
N TYR A 196 -13.23 2.96 15.48
CA TYR A 196 -13.36 1.52 15.28
C TYR A 196 -11.98 0.93 15.06
N TYR A 197 -11.68 -0.20 15.73
CA TYR A 197 -10.41 -0.88 15.52
C TYR A 197 -10.59 -2.39 15.42
N SER A 198 -9.66 -3.06 14.78
CA SER A 198 -9.61 -4.51 14.70
C SER A 198 -8.23 -5.02 14.31
N VAL A 199 -8.07 -6.33 14.42
CA VAL A 199 -6.86 -7.06 14.03
C VAL A 199 -7.21 -8.17 13.04
N GLU A 200 -6.28 -8.46 12.12
CA GLU A 200 -6.38 -9.67 11.33
C GLU A 200 -6.12 -10.89 12.23
N ASN A 201 -7.09 -11.79 12.29
CA ASN A 201 -6.99 -13.03 13.06
C ASN A 201 -6.49 -14.18 12.18
N ASN A 202 -5.20 -14.13 11.83
CA ASN A 202 -4.43 -15.26 11.34
C ASN A 202 -3.72 -15.96 12.53
N THR A 203 -2.77 -16.85 12.26
CA THR A 203 -2.00 -17.55 13.33
C THR A 203 -1.32 -16.59 14.30
N VAL A 204 -0.78 -15.47 13.82
CA VAL A 204 -0.13 -14.43 14.62
C VAL A 204 -1.16 -13.54 15.31
N GLY A 205 -2.30 -13.30 14.66
CA GLY A 205 -3.38 -12.49 15.19
C GLY A 205 -4.02 -13.05 16.46
N GLU A 206 -3.97 -14.36 16.70
CA GLU A 206 -4.42 -14.94 17.98
C GLU A 206 -3.59 -14.39 19.16
N ALA A 207 -2.28 -14.21 18.99
CA ALA A 207 -1.44 -13.59 20.02
C ALA A 207 -1.75 -12.09 20.21
N ALA A 208 -2.13 -11.39 19.15
CA ALA A 208 -2.60 -10.01 19.25
C ALA A 208 -3.90 -9.90 20.05
N LEU A 209 -4.85 -10.83 19.86
CA LEU A 209 -6.08 -10.90 20.64
C LEU A 209 -5.85 -11.21 22.11
N VAL A 210 -4.87 -12.07 22.43
CA VAL A 210 -4.44 -12.31 23.81
C VAL A 210 -3.93 -11.01 24.42
N SER A 211 -3.05 -10.28 23.72
CA SER A 211 -2.51 -9.00 24.20
C SER A 211 -3.60 -7.93 24.41
N ILE A 212 -4.64 -7.88 23.56
CA ILE A 212 -5.82 -7.02 23.77
C ILE A 212 -6.55 -7.42 25.05
N SER A 213 -6.72 -8.73 25.30
CA SER A 213 -7.38 -9.22 26.52
C SER A 213 -6.56 -8.93 27.78
N GLU A 214 -5.22 -8.95 27.71
CA GLU A 214 -4.32 -8.63 28.82
C GLU A 214 -4.34 -7.14 29.17
N ILE A 215 -4.43 -6.25 28.17
CA ILE A 215 -4.59 -4.81 28.38
C ILE A 215 -5.99 -4.50 28.94
N GLY A 216 -6.99 -5.30 28.57
CA GLY A 216 -8.42 -5.04 28.75
C GLY A 216 -8.97 -4.20 27.60
N GLU A 217 -9.94 -4.73 26.87
CA GLU A 217 -10.54 -4.03 25.73
C GLU A 217 -11.19 -2.70 26.15
N GLU A 218 -11.72 -2.64 27.37
CA GLU A 218 -12.28 -1.44 28.00
C GLU A 218 -11.27 -0.32 28.24
N ASN A 219 -9.97 -0.63 28.18
CA ASN A 219 -8.88 0.33 28.32
C ASN A 219 -8.36 0.86 26.96
N ILE A 220 -8.97 0.44 25.84
CA ILE A 220 -8.67 0.92 24.49
C ILE A 220 -9.87 1.71 24.00
N HIS A 221 -9.69 2.99 23.73
CA HIS A 221 -10.76 3.82 23.20
C HIS A 221 -11.28 3.34 21.85
N GLY A 222 -12.60 3.39 21.66
CA GLY A 222 -13.29 2.94 20.46
C GLY A 222 -13.91 1.55 20.56
N THR A 223 -14.47 1.09 19.44
CA THR A 223 -15.20 -0.18 19.35
C THR A 223 -14.35 -1.21 18.60
N PHE A 224 -14.09 -2.35 19.27
CA PHE A 224 -13.43 -3.48 18.62
C PHE A 224 -14.40 -4.19 17.67
N LEU A 225 -14.11 -4.19 16.38
CA LEU A 225 -14.92 -4.85 15.37
C LEU A 225 -14.53 -6.32 15.18
N THR A 226 -15.55 -7.16 15.04
CA THR A 226 -15.37 -8.59 14.78
C THR A 226 -16.25 -9.03 13.62
N GLU A 227 -15.70 -9.86 12.73
CA GLU A 227 -16.46 -10.40 11.61
C GLU A 227 -17.67 -11.21 12.10
N PRO A 228 -18.89 -10.93 11.60
CA PRO A 228 -20.09 -11.63 12.04
C PRO A 228 -20.03 -13.11 11.72
N LYS A 229 -20.55 -13.95 12.61
CA LYS A 229 -20.65 -15.39 12.40
C LYS A 229 -21.64 -15.66 11.26
N LYS A 230 -21.22 -16.43 10.24
CA LYS A 230 -22.13 -16.88 9.19
C LYS A 230 -23.19 -17.81 9.79
N VAL A 231 -24.47 -17.52 9.48
CA VAL A 231 -25.59 -18.36 9.88
C VAL A 231 -25.37 -19.78 9.34
N GLY A 232 -25.52 -20.81 10.21
CA GLY A 232 -25.29 -22.21 9.85
C GLY A 232 -23.83 -22.68 9.91
N SER A 233 -22.87 -21.83 10.27
CA SER A 233 -21.48 -22.25 10.47
C SER A 233 -21.29 -22.98 11.79
N THR A 234 -20.71 -24.17 11.74
CA THR A 234 -20.27 -24.97 12.92
C THR A 234 -18.89 -24.53 13.43
N ARG A 235 -18.19 -23.61 12.73
CA ARG A 235 -16.88 -23.11 13.15
C ARG A 235 -16.99 -22.29 14.42
N MET A 236 -16.02 -22.45 15.33
CA MET A 236 -15.91 -21.61 16.52
C MET A 236 -15.88 -20.13 16.12
N TYR A 237 -16.57 -19.30 16.90
CA TYR A 237 -16.52 -17.87 16.78
C TYR A 237 -15.07 -17.40 17.07
N ARG A 238 -14.49 -16.66 16.15
CA ARG A 238 -13.19 -16.03 16.34
C ARG A 238 -13.34 -14.52 16.36
N ARG A 239 -12.68 -13.87 17.28
CA ARG A 239 -12.64 -12.41 17.36
C ARG A 239 -11.77 -11.85 16.26
N GLY A 240 -12.00 -10.60 15.85
CA GLY A 240 -11.29 -9.96 14.75
C GLY A 240 -11.76 -10.44 13.37
N PHE A 241 -10.93 -10.33 12.37
CA PHE A 241 -11.24 -10.68 10.97
C PHE A 241 -10.31 -11.78 10.47
N THR A 242 -10.86 -12.89 10.02
CA THR A 242 -10.07 -13.97 9.43
C THR A 242 -9.98 -13.79 7.92
N THR A 243 -8.77 -13.61 7.39
CA THR A 243 -8.56 -13.51 5.94
C THR A 243 -8.52 -14.89 5.31
N THR A 244 -9.42 -15.11 4.37
CA THR A 244 -9.47 -16.28 3.47
C THR A 244 -9.20 -15.82 2.05
N ASN A 245 -8.78 -16.72 1.16
CA ASN A 245 -8.58 -16.37 -0.26
C ASN A 245 -9.80 -15.66 -0.86
N LYS A 246 -11.02 -16.12 -0.53
CA LYS A 246 -12.27 -15.52 -1.00
C LYS A 246 -12.48 -14.11 -0.45
N SER A 247 -12.28 -13.90 0.85
CA SER A 247 -12.45 -12.57 1.47
C SER A 247 -11.35 -11.60 1.04
N LYS A 248 -10.10 -12.08 0.88
CA LYS A 248 -8.98 -11.30 0.31
C LYS A 248 -9.32 -10.82 -1.10
N LEU A 249 -9.75 -11.73 -1.98
CA LEU A 249 -10.06 -11.39 -3.38
C LEU A 249 -11.21 -10.38 -3.48
N ALA A 250 -12.27 -10.55 -2.70
CA ALA A 250 -13.38 -9.60 -2.66
C ALA A 250 -12.95 -8.21 -2.19
N ALA A 251 -12.10 -8.14 -1.15
CA ALA A 251 -11.58 -6.88 -0.65
C ALA A 251 -10.56 -6.24 -1.63
N CYS A 252 -9.76 -7.05 -2.33
CA CYS A 252 -8.90 -6.58 -3.43
C CYS A 252 -9.72 -5.94 -4.56
N ALA A 253 -10.82 -6.57 -4.98
CA ALA A 253 -11.71 -5.99 -5.99
C ALA A 253 -12.31 -4.65 -5.53
N LYS A 254 -12.68 -4.54 -4.24
CA LYS A 254 -13.15 -3.28 -3.66
C LYS A 254 -12.07 -2.22 -3.62
N LEU A 255 -10.84 -2.58 -3.20
CA LEU A 255 -9.67 -1.70 -3.19
C LEU A 255 -9.41 -1.13 -4.59
N LYS A 256 -9.35 -2.01 -5.59
CA LYS A 256 -9.22 -1.64 -7.00
C LYS A 256 -10.27 -0.61 -7.41
N SER A 257 -11.55 -0.92 -7.20
CA SER A 257 -12.66 -0.05 -7.56
C SER A 257 -12.54 1.33 -6.90
N LEU A 258 -12.25 1.39 -5.59
CA LEU A 258 -12.17 2.65 -4.85
C LEU A 258 -11.00 3.53 -5.31
N ILE A 259 -9.85 2.95 -5.62
CA ILE A 259 -8.68 3.70 -6.08
C ILE A 259 -8.89 4.17 -7.52
N GLU A 260 -9.31 3.29 -8.44
CA GLU A 260 -9.50 3.63 -9.86
C GLU A 260 -10.63 4.65 -10.07
N THR A 261 -11.64 4.66 -9.19
CA THR A 261 -12.71 5.68 -9.20
C THR A 261 -12.40 6.91 -8.34
N LYS A 262 -11.17 7.02 -7.80
CA LYS A 262 -10.71 8.15 -6.95
C LYS A 262 -11.55 8.38 -5.68
N ARG A 263 -12.20 7.33 -5.18
CA ARG A 263 -13.04 7.35 -3.97
C ARG A 263 -12.29 6.98 -2.71
N MET A 264 -11.03 6.58 -2.84
CA MET A 264 -10.11 6.31 -1.75
C MET A 264 -8.86 7.14 -1.96
N HIS A 265 -8.49 7.91 -0.95
CA HIS A 265 -7.36 8.80 -1.00
C HIS A 265 -6.18 8.19 -0.24
N VAL A 266 -5.20 7.70 -0.99
CA VAL A 266 -3.94 7.15 -0.46
C VAL A 266 -2.89 8.24 -0.46
N ALA A 267 -2.35 8.55 0.71
CA ALA A 267 -1.34 9.60 0.92
C ALA A 267 0.07 9.04 1.06
N SER A 268 0.21 7.80 1.53
CA SER A 268 1.49 7.16 1.82
C SER A 268 2.27 6.79 0.57
N LYS A 269 3.52 7.27 0.48
CA LYS A 269 4.47 6.82 -0.56
C LYS A 269 4.79 5.34 -0.44
N ASN A 270 4.85 4.80 0.78
CA ASN A 270 5.13 3.39 1.03
C ASN A 270 3.99 2.51 0.52
N MET A 271 2.74 2.86 0.85
CA MET A 271 1.58 2.13 0.34
C MET A 271 1.48 2.21 -1.18
N ILE A 272 1.75 3.38 -1.77
CA ILE A 272 1.80 3.54 -3.23
C ILE A 272 2.89 2.64 -3.85
N SER A 273 4.03 2.49 -3.17
CA SER A 273 5.09 1.57 -3.61
C SER A 273 4.63 0.11 -3.59
N GLU A 274 3.94 -0.31 -2.52
CA GLU A 274 3.37 -1.66 -2.44
C GLU A 274 2.32 -1.89 -3.54
N LEU A 275 1.44 -0.91 -3.82
CA LEU A 275 0.44 -1.01 -4.90
C LEU A 275 1.07 -1.24 -6.29
N LYS A 276 2.27 -0.71 -6.54
CA LYS A 276 3.01 -0.93 -7.80
C LYS A 276 3.53 -2.34 -7.95
N THR A 277 3.73 -3.04 -6.85
CA THR A 277 4.32 -4.39 -6.80
C THR A 277 3.34 -5.46 -6.35
N PHE A 278 2.07 -5.12 -6.17
CA PHE A 278 1.01 -6.05 -5.78
C PHE A 278 0.35 -6.67 -7.02
N VAL A 279 0.73 -7.89 -7.32
CA VAL A 279 0.48 -8.56 -8.60
C VAL A 279 -0.37 -9.82 -8.45
N ALA A 280 -0.93 -10.29 -9.56
CA ALA A 280 -1.62 -11.55 -9.60
C ALA A 280 -0.68 -12.70 -9.20
N ALA A 281 -1.09 -13.52 -8.24
CA ALA A 281 -0.35 -14.66 -7.71
C ALA A 281 -1.28 -15.84 -7.52
N GLY A 282 -1.21 -16.81 -8.42
CA GLY A 282 -2.12 -17.96 -8.43
C GLY A 282 -3.58 -17.52 -8.57
N ALA A 283 -4.41 -17.88 -7.59
CA ALA A 283 -5.84 -17.51 -7.56
C ALA A 283 -6.12 -16.19 -6.79
N GLY A 284 -5.12 -15.37 -6.56
CA GLY A 284 -5.26 -14.13 -5.77
C GLY A 284 -4.23 -13.08 -6.15
N TYR A 285 -3.88 -12.23 -5.19
CA TYR A 285 -2.87 -11.18 -5.33
C TYR A 285 -1.89 -11.23 -4.17
N ALA A 286 -0.63 -10.92 -4.42
CA ALA A 286 0.43 -10.84 -3.43
C ALA A 286 1.53 -9.86 -3.88
N ALA A 287 2.42 -9.49 -2.96
CA ALA A 287 3.63 -8.76 -3.33
C ALA A 287 4.53 -9.62 -4.24
N LYS A 288 5.24 -8.96 -5.14
CA LYS A 288 6.34 -9.59 -5.90
C LYS A 288 7.41 -10.11 -4.95
N ILE A 289 8.17 -11.10 -5.43
CA ILE A 289 9.29 -11.68 -4.67
C ILE A 289 10.29 -10.57 -4.27
N GLY A 290 10.51 -10.43 -2.97
CA GLY A 290 11.41 -9.42 -2.40
C GLY A 290 10.76 -8.06 -2.11
N GLU A 291 9.49 -7.91 -2.38
CA GLU A 291 8.66 -6.75 -2.01
C GLU A 291 7.70 -7.10 -0.86
N THR A 292 6.97 -6.13 -0.34
CA THR A 292 6.02 -6.29 0.77
C THR A 292 4.61 -5.88 0.37
N ASP A 293 3.59 -6.43 1.06
CA ASP A 293 2.18 -6.07 0.89
C ASP A 293 1.45 -5.81 2.23
N ASP A 294 2.21 -5.58 3.31
CA ASP A 294 1.67 -5.49 4.67
C ASP A 294 0.74 -4.28 4.84
N LEU A 295 1.09 -3.12 4.27
CA LEU A 295 0.22 -1.93 4.28
C LEU A 295 -1.06 -2.17 3.47
N ILE A 296 -0.97 -2.90 2.36
CA ILE A 296 -2.14 -3.32 1.57
C ILE A 296 -2.99 -4.28 2.38
N MET A 297 -2.40 -5.25 3.08
CA MET A 297 -3.14 -6.21 3.91
C MET A 297 -3.87 -5.52 5.06
N ALA A 298 -3.22 -4.58 5.76
CA ALA A 298 -3.88 -3.74 6.76
C ALA A 298 -5.02 -2.90 6.15
N THR A 299 -4.85 -2.40 4.91
CA THR A 299 -5.91 -1.67 4.19
C THR A 299 -7.07 -2.60 3.79
N ILE A 300 -6.79 -3.81 3.36
CA ILE A 300 -7.80 -4.85 3.07
C ILE A 300 -8.63 -5.14 4.33
N LEU A 301 -8.00 -5.21 5.51
CA LEU A 301 -8.70 -5.34 6.78
C LEU A 301 -9.63 -4.14 7.02
N VAL A 302 -9.12 -2.90 6.86
CA VAL A 302 -9.94 -1.68 7.00
C VAL A 302 -11.15 -1.72 6.07
N LEU A 303 -10.98 -2.10 4.80
CA LEU A 303 -12.11 -2.20 3.86
C LEU A 303 -13.17 -3.19 4.30
N ARG A 304 -12.77 -4.31 4.91
CA ARG A 304 -13.71 -5.30 5.45
C ARG A 304 -14.45 -4.76 6.69
N MET A 305 -13.76 -4.00 7.53
CA MET A 305 -14.37 -3.31 8.66
C MET A 305 -15.40 -2.27 8.18
N VAL A 306 -15.06 -1.48 7.16
CA VAL A 306 -15.98 -0.51 6.55
C VAL A 306 -17.20 -1.19 5.95
N GLN A 307 -17.03 -2.33 5.26
CA GLN A 307 -18.16 -3.12 4.74
C GLN A 307 -19.09 -3.61 5.86
N LEU A 308 -18.53 -3.96 7.02
CA LEU A 308 -19.31 -4.33 8.19
C LEU A 308 -20.09 -3.12 8.72
N LEU A 309 -19.45 -1.97 8.89
CA LEU A 309 -20.09 -0.73 9.35
C LEU A 309 -21.21 -0.30 8.42
N GLN A 310 -21.02 -0.34 7.10
CA GLN A 310 -22.04 -0.05 6.09
C GLN A 310 -23.31 -0.92 6.26
N SER A 311 -23.18 -2.15 6.76
CA SER A 311 -24.32 -3.03 6.97
C SER A 311 -25.18 -2.63 8.18
N TYR A 312 -24.65 -1.80 9.08
CA TYR A 312 -25.32 -1.32 10.30
C TYR A 312 -25.69 0.16 10.25
N ASP A 313 -25.03 0.95 9.40
CA ASP A 313 -25.22 2.39 9.25
C ASP A 313 -25.66 2.71 7.82
N PRO A 314 -26.98 2.90 7.58
CA PRO A 314 -27.52 3.25 6.26
C PRO A 314 -27.00 4.59 5.73
N ASP A 315 -26.71 5.56 6.60
CA ASP A 315 -26.23 6.88 6.19
C ASP A 315 -24.78 6.77 5.67
N LEU A 316 -23.94 5.97 6.33
CA LEU A 316 -22.60 5.66 5.85
C LEU A 316 -22.63 4.90 4.52
N ASP A 317 -23.56 3.94 4.36
CA ASP A 317 -23.74 3.20 3.11
C ASP A 317 -24.17 4.15 1.98
N GLN A 318 -25.09 5.08 2.25
CA GLN A 318 -25.55 6.07 1.28
C GLN A 318 -24.40 7.00 0.86
N HIS A 319 -23.66 7.59 1.80
CA HIS A 319 -22.50 8.44 1.48
C HIS A 319 -21.43 7.74 0.64
N LEU A 320 -21.19 6.47 0.90
CA LEU A 320 -20.23 5.68 0.13
C LEU A 320 -20.79 5.24 -1.24
N ARG A 321 -22.12 5.29 -1.45
CA ARG A 321 -22.81 5.02 -2.75
C ARG A 321 -23.01 6.30 -3.57
N ASP A 322 -23.44 7.38 -2.96
CA ASP A 322 -23.79 8.65 -3.64
C ASP A 322 -22.58 9.25 -4.37
N SER A 323 -21.35 8.99 -3.86
CA SER A 323 -20.15 9.31 -4.62
C SER A 323 -19.97 8.46 -5.91
N LEU A 324 -20.83 7.48 -6.18
CA LEU A 324 -20.91 6.75 -7.46
C LEU A 324 -21.78 7.45 -8.51
N ASP A 325 -22.81 8.20 -8.08
CA ASP A 325 -23.77 8.81 -9.00
C ASP A 325 -23.26 10.12 -9.61
N ASP A 326 -22.29 10.78 -8.98
CA ASP A 326 -21.68 12.01 -9.50
C ASP A 326 -20.83 11.81 -10.79
N PHE A 327 -20.64 10.56 -11.25
CA PHE A 327 -19.88 10.23 -12.45
C PHE A 327 -20.72 9.61 -13.59
N ILE A 328 -22.02 9.69 -13.53
CA ILE A 328 -22.85 9.40 -14.71
C ILE A 328 -22.83 10.67 -15.60
N GLU A 329 -21.83 10.78 -16.48
CA GLU A 329 -21.95 11.71 -17.60
C GLU A 329 -23.20 11.32 -18.38
N PRO A 330 -24.19 12.22 -18.52
CA PRO A 330 -25.36 11.92 -19.31
C PRO A 330 -24.89 11.71 -20.76
N MET A 331 -25.04 10.50 -21.26
CA MET A 331 -24.81 10.23 -22.69
C MET A 331 -25.68 11.16 -23.53
N PRO A 332 -25.10 11.88 -24.49
CA PRO A 332 -25.91 12.74 -25.35
C PRO A 332 -26.94 11.90 -26.11
N PHE A 333 -28.19 12.17 -25.87
CA PHE A 333 -29.30 11.57 -26.64
C PHE A 333 -29.18 12.08 -28.07
N ILE A 334 -28.75 11.23 -28.98
CA ILE A 334 -28.88 11.51 -30.42
C ILE A 334 -30.32 11.16 -30.81
N MET A 335 -31.22 12.14 -30.84
CA MET A 335 -32.50 11.98 -31.52
C MET A 335 -32.26 12.09 -33.03
N SER A 336 -32.30 10.97 -33.74
CA SER A 336 -32.48 11.00 -35.20
C SER A 336 -33.91 11.34 -35.48
N ILE A 337 -34.17 12.56 -35.96
CA ILE A 337 -35.46 12.95 -36.58
C ILE A 337 -35.43 12.36 -37.97
N GLN A 338 -36.37 11.41 -38.26
CA GLN A 338 -36.73 10.99 -39.61
C GLN A 338 -37.63 12.02 -40.25
#